data_a12af3dc3d4aa3d906abe7220279f70a
#
_entry.id   a12af3dc3d4aa3d906abe7220279f70a
#
_cell.length_a   1.000
_cell.length_b   1.000
_cell.length_c   1.000
_cell.angle_alpha   90.00
_cell.angle_beta   90.00
_cell.angle_gamma   90.00
#
_symmetry.space_group_name_H-M   'P 1'
#
loop_
_entity.id
_entity.type
_entity.pdbx_description
1 polymer ?
#
loop_
_entity_poly.entity_id
_entity_poly.type
_entity_poly.pdbx_seq_one_letter_code
_entity_poly.pdbx_strand_id
1 'polypeptide(L)'
;NYDCVEFGSDKDAYLALKAGKIDGFTCCDPWGSMAEYEKTGHIIATADKIVGEDKWGECCVYSMNTKFEKEHPELAKKMIQAHVEAMKYCYEHPIKAAKIFAKNYQVPEEVAIMTIYKKTVGEGRTITWKMNDDYFKTEIDTLMKYKLIEEEPDYDKLISKKIYEEAKVADFDKFIKENVDSVFPVGMKYEEWKVKAMEIDK
;
A
#
# COMPACT_ATOMS: atom_id res chain seq x y z
N ASN A 1 27.51 -4.71 -10.95
CA ASN A 1 27.21 -6.10 -10.54
C ASN A 1 26.70 -6.06 -9.12
N TYR A 2 25.66 -6.80 -8.83
CA TYR A 2 25.09 -7.00 -7.51
C TYR A 2 24.73 -8.48 -7.37
N ASP A 3 24.80 -8.98 -6.16
CA ASP A 3 24.37 -10.33 -5.82
C ASP A 3 23.02 -10.23 -5.11
N CYS A 4 22.02 -10.95 -5.63
CA CYS A 4 20.70 -11.02 -5.01
C CYS A 4 20.65 -12.18 -4.01
N VAL A 5 20.12 -11.89 -2.83
CA VAL A 5 19.85 -12.87 -1.77
C VAL A 5 18.38 -12.82 -1.43
N GLU A 6 17.72 -13.96 -1.45
CA GLU A 6 16.32 -14.08 -1.04
C GLU A 6 16.20 -14.34 0.45
N PHE A 7 15.21 -13.69 1.07
CA PHE A 7 14.89 -13.85 2.49
C PHE A 7 13.45 -14.39 2.64
N GLY A 8 13.21 -15.10 3.72
CA GLY A 8 11.89 -15.64 4.03
C GLY A 8 10.84 -14.58 4.38
N SER A 9 11.26 -13.36 4.73
CA SER A 9 10.40 -12.24 5.02
C SER A 9 11.13 -10.89 4.86
N ASP A 10 10.36 -9.82 4.64
CA ASP A 10 10.90 -8.45 4.62
C ASP A 10 11.56 -8.06 5.95
N LYS A 11 11.07 -8.60 7.07
CA LYS A 11 11.68 -8.43 8.39
C LYS A 11 13.09 -9.04 8.46
N ASP A 12 13.28 -10.22 7.88
CA ASP A 12 14.59 -10.87 7.87
C ASP A 12 15.59 -10.10 6.99
N ALA A 13 15.13 -9.58 5.85
CA ALA A 13 15.93 -8.71 4.99
C ALA A 13 16.33 -7.42 5.73
N TYR A 14 15.39 -6.77 6.43
CA TYR A 14 15.69 -5.61 7.29
C TYR A 14 16.73 -5.94 8.37
N LEU A 15 16.59 -7.08 9.06
CA LEU A 15 17.56 -7.51 10.09
C LEU A 15 18.94 -7.79 9.51
N ALA A 16 19.01 -8.32 8.29
CA ALA A 16 20.28 -8.52 7.58
C ALA A 16 20.95 -7.19 7.22
N LEU A 17 20.18 -6.17 6.75
CA LEU A 17 20.68 -4.81 6.55
C LEU A 17 21.22 -4.22 7.86
N LYS A 18 20.44 -4.28 8.92
CA LYS A 18 20.83 -3.79 10.25
C LYS A 18 22.11 -4.46 10.77
N ALA A 19 22.31 -5.73 10.45
CA ALA A 19 23.52 -6.48 10.80
C ALA A 19 24.70 -6.24 9.84
N GLY A 20 24.57 -5.38 8.84
CA GLY A 20 25.60 -5.11 7.82
C GLY A 20 25.94 -6.30 6.93
N LYS A 21 25.01 -7.25 6.76
CA LYS A 21 25.19 -8.44 5.91
C LYS A 21 24.77 -8.20 4.47
N ILE A 22 24.00 -7.17 4.21
CA ILE A 22 23.56 -6.73 2.88
C ILE A 22 23.66 -5.21 2.81
N ASP A 23 23.81 -4.66 1.61
CA ASP A 23 23.97 -3.23 1.36
C ASP A 23 22.62 -2.52 1.13
N GLY A 24 21.59 -3.26 0.75
CA GLY A 24 20.23 -2.74 0.50
C GLY A 24 19.23 -3.87 0.35
N PHE A 25 17.94 -3.53 0.38
CA PHE A 25 16.85 -4.49 0.19
C PHE A 25 15.63 -3.82 -0.42
N THR A 26 14.80 -4.59 -1.08
CA THR A 26 13.44 -4.21 -1.47
C THR A 26 12.45 -4.83 -0.49
N CYS A 27 11.44 -4.07 -0.09
CA CYS A 27 10.47 -4.53 0.89
C CYS A 27 9.13 -3.82 0.75
N CYS A 28 8.12 -4.39 1.37
CA CYS A 28 6.88 -3.69 1.68
C CYS A 28 7.00 -2.93 3.03
N ASP A 29 6.07 -2.00 3.26
CA ASP A 29 5.97 -1.33 4.56
C ASP A 29 5.70 -2.35 5.69
N PRO A 30 6.20 -2.09 6.90
CA PRO A 30 6.83 -0.84 7.37
C PRO A 30 8.37 -0.85 7.38
N TRP A 31 9.03 -1.79 6.73
CA TRP A 31 10.45 -2.07 6.97
C TRP A 31 11.40 -1.00 6.44
N GLY A 32 11.04 -0.30 5.37
CA GLY A 32 11.75 0.89 4.93
C GLY A 32 11.69 2.02 5.97
N SER A 33 10.51 2.29 6.50
CA SER A 33 10.31 3.27 7.58
C SER A 33 11.01 2.84 8.88
N MET A 34 11.11 1.53 9.15
CA MET A 34 11.86 1.00 10.30
C MET A 34 13.36 1.27 10.17
N ALA A 35 13.92 1.07 8.96
CA ALA A 35 15.33 1.36 8.71
C ALA A 35 15.66 2.85 8.88
N GLU A 36 14.79 3.76 8.44
CA GLU A 36 14.94 5.20 8.67
C GLU A 36 14.82 5.58 10.14
N TYR A 37 13.84 5.03 10.85
CA TYR A 37 13.63 5.28 12.27
C TYR A 37 14.84 4.87 13.12
N GLU A 38 15.40 3.70 12.87
CA GLU A 38 16.60 3.20 13.58
C GLU A 38 17.91 3.75 13.00
N LYS A 39 17.88 4.56 11.93
CA LYS A 39 19.05 5.13 11.25
C LYS A 39 20.01 4.06 10.71
N THR A 40 19.49 2.91 10.34
CA THR A 40 20.24 1.81 9.74
C THR A 40 20.24 1.85 8.20
N GLY A 41 19.37 2.67 7.62
CA GLY A 41 19.25 2.88 6.19
C GLY A 41 18.30 4.03 5.87
N HIS A 42 18.12 4.31 4.59
CA HIS A 42 17.15 5.28 4.08
C HIS A 42 16.52 4.77 2.80
N ILE A 43 15.30 5.18 2.54
CA ILE A 43 14.58 4.83 1.30
C ILE A 43 15.18 5.63 0.14
N ILE A 44 15.72 4.94 -0.86
CA ILE A 44 16.33 5.54 -2.05
C ILE A 44 15.36 5.65 -3.23
N ALA A 45 14.36 4.77 -3.28
CA ALA A 45 13.33 4.76 -4.31
C ALA A 45 12.07 4.05 -3.79
N THR A 46 10.94 4.43 -4.36
CA THR A 46 9.65 3.73 -4.22
C THR A 46 9.30 3.08 -5.56
N ALA A 47 8.47 2.06 -5.56
CA ALA A 47 8.15 1.28 -6.75
C ALA A 47 7.63 2.14 -7.92
N ASP A 48 6.87 3.19 -7.61
CA ASP A 48 6.33 4.16 -8.57
C ASP A 48 7.38 5.13 -9.16
N LYS A 49 8.61 5.12 -8.64
CA LYS A 49 9.70 6.03 -9.03
C LYS A 49 10.97 5.30 -9.49
N ILE A 50 10.87 4.04 -9.84
CA ILE A 50 12.01 3.29 -10.38
C ILE A 50 12.37 3.85 -11.76
N VAL A 51 13.67 4.15 -11.92
CA VAL A 51 14.21 4.79 -13.12
C VAL A 51 13.89 3.99 -14.38
N GLY A 52 13.30 4.67 -15.37
CA GLY A 52 13.03 4.11 -16.69
C GLY A 52 11.62 3.57 -16.90
N GLU A 53 10.78 3.59 -15.88
CA GLU A 53 9.37 3.20 -16.01
C GLU A 53 8.46 4.41 -15.67
N ASP A 54 7.67 4.86 -16.63
CA ASP A 54 6.72 5.96 -16.45
C ASP A 54 5.42 5.50 -15.74
N LYS A 55 5.18 4.19 -15.71
CA LYS A 55 4.02 3.56 -15.11
C LYS A 55 4.44 2.31 -14.36
N TRP A 56 3.87 2.14 -13.20
CA TRP A 56 4.00 0.92 -12.40
C TRP A 56 2.67 0.18 -12.36
N GLY A 57 2.74 -1.15 -12.17
CA GLY A 57 1.55 -1.97 -11.95
C GLY A 57 0.99 -1.85 -10.53
N GLU A 58 -0.07 -2.58 -10.26
CA GLU A 58 -0.66 -2.67 -8.92
C GLU A 58 0.21 -3.57 -8.02
N CYS A 59 0.68 -3.02 -6.91
CA CYS A 59 1.49 -3.78 -5.95
C CYS A 59 0.63 -4.74 -5.13
N CYS A 60 -0.47 -4.24 -4.57
CA CYS A 60 -1.31 -5.00 -3.64
C CYS A 60 -2.76 -4.95 -4.07
N VAL A 61 -3.42 -6.11 -4.04
CA VAL A 61 -4.82 -6.26 -4.41
C VAL A 61 -5.60 -6.96 -3.31
N TYR A 62 -6.89 -6.69 -3.23
CA TYR A 62 -7.81 -7.45 -2.40
C TYR A 62 -8.23 -8.72 -3.12
N SER A 63 -7.64 -9.84 -2.73
CA SER A 63 -7.93 -11.15 -3.33
C SER A 63 -9.06 -11.86 -2.59
N MET A 64 -9.93 -12.50 -3.34
CA MET A 64 -11.06 -13.27 -2.79
C MET A 64 -11.12 -14.65 -3.44
N ASN A 65 -11.49 -15.66 -2.66
CA ASN A 65 -11.70 -17.01 -3.22
C ASN A 65 -12.93 -16.99 -4.12
N THR A 66 -12.77 -17.45 -5.37
CA THR A 66 -13.82 -17.44 -6.40
C THR A 66 -15.05 -18.25 -6.02
N LYS A 67 -14.89 -19.36 -5.29
CA LYS A 67 -16.03 -20.16 -4.80
C LYS A 67 -16.80 -19.38 -3.74
N PHE A 68 -16.10 -18.72 -2.81
CA PHE A 68 -16.72 -17.87 -1.79
C PHE A 68 -17.50 -16.71 -2.41
N GLU A 69 -16.92 -16.01 -3.39
CA GLU A 69 -17.58 -14.93 -4.11
C GLU A 69 -18.90 -15.39 -4.75
N LYS A 70 -18.88 -16.57 -5.41
CA LYS A 70 -20.06 -17.14 -6.06
C LYS A 70 -21.13 -17.61 -5.10
N GLU A 71 -20.75 -18.24 -3.99
CA GLU A 71 -21.68 -18.78 -2.99
C GLU A 71 -22.22 -17.73 -2.03
N HIS A 72 -21.46 -16.64 -1.81
CA HIS A 72 -21.78 -15.59 -0.83
C HIS A 72 -21.61 -14.17 -1.36
N PRO A 73 -22.24 -13.80 -2.52
CA PRO A 73 -21.99 -12.52 -3.18
C PRO A 73 -22.32 -11.30 -2.30
N GLU A 74 -23.36 -11.38 -1.49
CA GLU A 74 -23.71 -10.27 -0.59
C GLU A 74 -22.67 -10.09 0.55
N LEU A 75 -22.08 -11.17 1.04
CA LEU A 75 -21.01 -11.09 2.02
C LEU A 75 -19.72 -10.58 1.39
N ALA A 76 -19.40 -11.02 0.17
CA ALA A 76 -18.28 -10.53 -0.60
C ALA A 76 -18.33 -9.00 -0.80
N LYS A 77 -19.48 -8.45 -1.19
CA LYS A 77 -19.70 -7.00 -1.30
C LYS A 77 -19.51 -6.28 0.04
N LYS A 78 -20.03 -6.83 1.13
CA LYS A 78 -19.83 -6.25 2.46
C LYS A 78 -18.36 -6.25 2.89
N MET A 79 -17.60 -7.26 2.53
CA MET A 79 -16.15 -7.30 2.81
C MET A 79 -15.40 -6.22 2.05
N ILE A 80 -15.75 -5.97 0.77
CA ILE A 80 -15.18 -4.86 -0.01
C ILE A 80 -15.56 -3.51 0.65
N GLN A 81 -16.81 -3.32 1.02
CA GLN A 81 -17.26 -2.11 1.73
C GLN A 81 -16.49 -1.89 3.02
N ALA A 82 -16.32 -2.93 3.85
CA ALA A 82 -15.55 -2.84 5.10
C ALA A 82 -14.09 -2.49 4.86
N HIS A 83 -13.48 -3.04 3.79
CA HIS A 83 -12.11 -2.71 3.40
C HIS A 83 -11.98 -1.24 3.00
N VAL A 84 -12.93 -0.72 2.21
CA VAL A 84 -12.95 0.70 1.83
C VAL A 84 -13.14 1.60 3.06
N GLU A 85 -14.01 1.26 3.98
CA GLU A 85 -14.17 2.01 5.24
C GLU A 85 -12.90 2.01 6.09
N ALA A 86 -12.16 0.91 6.12
CA ALA A 86 -10.86 0.85 6.78
C ALA A 86 -9.82 1.77 6.10
N MET A 87 -9.81 1.85 4.77
CA MET A 87 -8.94 2.78 4.04
C MET A 87 -9.31 4.24 4.31
N LYS A 88 -10.61 4.59 4.32
CA LYS A 88 -11.07 5.94 4.72
C LYS A 88 -10.61 6.28 6.12
N TYR A 89 -10.72 5.34 7.05
CA TYR A 89 -10.28 5.52 8.42
C TYR A 89 -8.79 5.88 8.53
N CYS A 90 -7.94 5.33 7.64
CA CYS A 90 -6.53 5.71 7.58
C CYS A 90 -6.32 7.19 7.20
N TYR A 91 -7.20 7.76 6.39
CA TYR A 91 -7.16 9.18 6.03
C TYR A 91 -7.79 10.09 7.09
N GLU A 92 -8.89 9.67 7.69
CA GLU A 92 -9.68 10.48 8.63
C GLU A 92 -9.14 10.43 10.06
N HIS A 93 -8.54 9.28 10.44
CA HIS A 93 -8.01 9.00 11.78
C HIS A 93 -6.59 8.42 11.74
N PRO A 94 -5.62 9.17 11.19
CA PRO A 94 -4.32 8.61 10.84
C PRO A 94 -3.51 8.12 12.04
N ILE A 95 -3.60 8.78 13.21
CA ILE A 95 -2.87 8.34 14.42
C ILE A 95 -3.53 7.10 15.04
N LYS A 96 -4.86 7.02 15.06
CA LYS A 96 -5.56 5.83 15.55
C LYS A 96 -5.31 4.64 14.62
N ALA A 97 -5.32 4.86 13.31
CA ALA A 97 -4.95 3.84 12.33
C ALA A 97 -3.49 3.36 12.51
N ALA A 98 -2.56 4.29 12.72
CA ALA A 98 -1.16 3.96 12.99
C ALA A 98 -0.98 3.12 14.26
N LYS A 99 -1.71 3.40 15.34
CA LYS A 99 -1.68 2.58 16.56
C LYS A 99 -2.17 1.15 16.33
N ILE A 100 -3.24 0.98 15.54
CA ILE A 100 -3.73 -0.33 15.15
C ILE A 100 -2.68 -1.06 14.31
N PHE A 101 -2.07 -0.37 13.35
CA PHE A 101 -1.01 -0.90 12.50
C PHE A 101 0.21 -1.32 13.32
N ALA A 102 0.71 -0.45 14.21
CA ALA A 102 1.84 -0.72 15.09
C ALA A 102 1.66 -1.99 15.93
N LYS A 103 0.46 -2.16 16.50
CA LYS A 103 0.11 -3.34 17.29
C LYS A 103 0.14 -4.63 16.46
N ASN A 104 -0.41 -4.60 15.25
CA ASN A 104 -0.50 -5.78 14.38
C ASN A 104 0.85 -6.18 13.79
N TYR A 105 1.67 -5.20 13.39
CA TYR A 105 2.99 -5.44 12.82
C TYR A 105 4.11 -5.56 13.87
N GLN A 106 3.80 -5.27 15.15
CA GLN A 106 4.76 -5.29 16.27
C GLN A 106 5.96 -4.36 16.00
N VAL A 107 5.67 -3.16 15.55
CA VAL A 107 6.64 -2.09 15.31
C VAL A 107 6.38 -0.89 16.23
N PRO A 108 7.36 -0.01 16.47
CA PRO A 108 7.15 1.23 17.20
C PRO A 108 6.02 2.08 16.59
N GLU A 109 5.23 2.75 17.44
CA GLU A 109 4.14 3.63 16.96
C GLU A 109 4.66 4.70 15.99
N GLU A 110 5.85 5.23 16.21
CA GLU A 110 6.45 6.22 15.32
C GLU A 110 6.66 5.68 13.90
N VAL A 111 7.13 4.44 13.78
CA VAL A 111 7.29 3.75 12.48
C VAL A 111 5.95 3.62 11.77
N ALA A 112 4.91 3.26 12.51
CA ALA A 112 3.56 3.17 11.96
C ALA A 112 3.01 4.54 11.52
N ILE A 113 3.25 5.60 12.31
CA ILE A 113 2.88 6.98 11.98
C ILE A 113 3.60 7.43 10.70
N MET A 114 4.92 7.18 10.58
CA MET A 114 5.70 7.46 9.38
C MET A 114 5.12 6.73 8.15
N THR A 115 4.74 5.47 8.32
CA THR A 115 4.16 4.65 7.25
C THR A 115 2.81 5.22 6.79
N ILE A 116 1.88 5.51 7.71
CA ILE A 116 0.58 6.11 7.36
C ILE A 116 0.78 7.46 6.65
N TYR A 117 1.66 8.31 7.17
CA TYR A 117 2.00 9.58 6.49
C TYR A 117 2.47 9.36 5.05
N LYS A 118 3.45 8.48 4.84
CA LYS A 118 3.98 8.19 3.49
C LYS A 118 2.88 7.75 2.54
N LYS A 119 2.03 6.83 2.96
CA LYS A 119 0.98 6.23 2.13
C LYS A 119 -0.24 7.12 1.90
N THR A 120 -0.46 8.11 2.75
CA THR A 120 -1.61 9.02 2.63
C THR A 120 -1.26 10.41 2.13
N VAL A 121 -0.01 10.87 2.28
CA VAL A 121 0.41 12.25 1.97
C VAL A 121 1.78 12.33 1.31
N GLY A 122 2.79 11.66 1.87
CA GLY A 122 4.19 11.88 1.51
C GLY A 122 4.56 11.33 0.12
N GLU A 123 4.03 10.17 -0.23
CA GLU A 123 4.22 9.49 -1.52
C GLU A 123 2.97 9.59 -2.42
N GLY A 124 2.07 10.53 -2.12
CA GLY A 124 0.79 10.65 -2.78
C GLY A 124 -0.34 9.93 -2.04
N ARG A 125 -1.39 9.50 -2.78
CA ARG A 125 -2.55 8.78 -2.26
C ARG A 125 -2.43 7.29 -2.59
N THR A 126 -1.42 6.62 -2.04
CA THR A 126 -1.11 5.23 -2.40
C THR A 126 -2.03 4.20 -1.72
N ILE A 127 -2.66 4.54 -0.58
CA ILE A 127 -3.79 3.77 -0.05
C ILE A 127 -5.03 4.17 -0.86
N THR A 128 -5.44 3.34 -1.81
CA THR A 128 -6.57 3.61 -2.69
C THR A 128 -7.43 2.37 -2.89
N TRP A 129 -8.72 2.58 -3.18
CA TRP A 129 -9.62 1.51 -3.59
C TRP A 129 -10.07 1.66 -5.05
N LYS A 130 -9.38 2.49 -5.82
CA LYS A 130 -9.62 2.60 -7.27
C LYS A 130 -9.15 1.34 -7.95
N MET A 131 -9.96 0.83 -8.86
CA MET A 131 -9.51 -0.18 -9.82
C MET A 131 -8.97 0.54 -11.05
N ASN A 132 -7.70 0.30 -11.38
CA ASN A 132 -7.05 0.88 -12.54
C ASN A 132 -6.61 -0.21 -13.50
N ASP A 133 -7.37 -0.39 -14.59
CA ASP A 133 -7.10 -1.40 -15.60
C ASP A 133 -5.73 -1.25 -16.26
N ASP A 134 -5.26 -0.03 -16.46
CA ASP A 134 -3.97 0.20 -17.08
C ASP A 134 -2.82 -0.28 -16.17
N TYR A 135 -2.98 -0.14 -14.84
CA TYR A 135 -1.99 -0.64 -13.89
C TYR A 135 -1.97 -2.16 -13.83
N PHE A 136 -3.14 -2.81 -13.81
CA PHE A 136 -3.20 -4.27 -13.86
C PHE A 136 -2.59 -4.84 -15.14
N LYS A 137 -2.89 -4.23 -16.29
CA LYS A 137 -2.30 -4.65 -17.58
C LYS A 137 -0.79 -4.42 -17.59
N THR A 138 -0.32 -3.25 -17.10
CA THR A 138 1.11 -2.97 -16.99
C THR A 138 1.83 -4.01 -16.13
N GLU A 139 1.21 -4.45 -15.04
CA GLU A 139 1.76 -5.50 -14.19
C GLU A 139 1.85 -6.84 -14.93
N ILE A 140 0.79 -7.26 -15.63
CA ILE A 140 0.78 -8.48 -16.44
C ILE A 140 1.87 -8.41 -17.51
N ASP A 141 1.94 -7.31 -18.26
CA ASP A 141 2.95 -7.10 -19.31
C ASP A 141 4.38 -7.18 -18.72
N THR A 142 4.58 -6.62 -17.53
CA THR A 142 5.86 -6.68 -16.83
C THR A 142 6.23 -8.09 -16.43
N LEU A 143 5.30 -8.84 -15.84
CA LEU A 143 5.50 -10.24 -15.48
C LEU A 143 5.81 -11.12 -16.71
N MET A 144 5.11 -10.90 -17.82
CA MET A 144 5.37 -11.57 -19.09
C MET A 144 6.75 -11.21 -19.67
N LYS A 145 7.09 -9.90 -19.70
CA LYS A 145 8.37 -9.39 -20.21
C LYS A 145 9.57 -10.03 -19.50
N TYR A 146 9.47 -10.18 -18.18
CA TYR A 146 10.54 -10.79 -17.38
C TYR A 146 10.41 -12.30 -17.21
N LYS A 147 9.43 -12.93 -17.88
CA LYS A 147 9.19 -14.38 -17.84
C LYS A 147 8.92 -14.89 -16.41
N LEU A 148 8.27 -14.09 -15.60
CA LEU A 148 7.82 -14.46 -14.25
C LEU A 148 6.51 -15.25 -14.29
N ILE A 149 5.76 -15.13 -15.38
CA ILE A 149 4.62 -15.97 -15.75
C ILE A 149 4.84 -16.51 -17.18
N GLU A 150 4.38 -17.72 -17.45
CA GLU A 150 4.60 -18.41 -18.72
C GLU A 150 3.56 -18.06 -19.78
N GLU A 151 2.33 -17.77 -19.35
CA GLU A 151 1.18 -17.46 -20.20
C GLU A 151 0.47 -16.21 -19.71
N GLU A 152 -0.03 -15.41 -20.65
CA GLU A 152 -0.85 -14.26 -20.34
C GLU A 152 -2.20 -14.73 -19.73
N PRO A 153 -2.56 -14.26 -18.53
CA PRO A 153 -3.80 -14.66 -17.90
C PRO A 153 -5.02 -14.04 -18.60
N ASP A 154 -6.14 -14.75 -18.57
CA ASP A 154 -7.43 -14.19 -18.95
C ASP A 154 -7.82 -13.08 -17.95
N TYR A 155 -7.73 -11.83 -18.40
CA TYR A 155 -7.92 -10.64 -17.59
C TYR A 155 -9.28 -10.63 -16.88
N ASP A 156 -10.36 -10.97 -17.57
CA ASP A 156 -11.72 -10.94 -17.02
C ASP A 156 -11.96 -12.05 -15.98
N LYS A 157 -11.14 -13.09 -15.99
CA LYS A 157 -11.15 -14.12 -14.95
C LYS A 157 -10.26 -13.76 -13.76
N LEU A 158 -9.20 -12.98 -14.01
CA LEU A 158 -8.28 -12.56 -12.97
C LEU A 158 -8.88 -11.42 -12.13
N ILE A 159 -9.51 -10.44 -12.76
CA ILE A 159 -10.03 -9.22 -12.15
C ILE A 159 -11.55 -9.24 -12.07
N SER A 160 -12.10 -9.39 -10.87
CA SER A 160 -13.56 -9.42 -10.64
C SER A 160 -14.14 -8.01 -10.49
N LYS A 161 -14.33 -7.31 -11.61
CA LYS A 161 -14.92 -5.96 -11.62
C LYS A 161 -16.36 -5.94 -11.14
N LYS A 162 -17.14 -6.93 -11.55
CA LYS A 162 -18.58 -6.99 -11.26
C LYS A 162 -18.88 -6.87 -9.77
N ILE A 163 -18.20 -7.64 -8.93
CA ILE A 163 -18.45 -7.62 -7.48
C ILE A 163 -18.04 -6.29 -6.86
N TYR A 164 -16.97 -5.67 -7.36
CA TYR A 164 -16.54 -4.34 -6.92
C TYR A 164 -17.57 -3.26 -7.28
N GLU A 165 -18.07 -3.25 -8.52
CA GLU A 165 -19.10 -2.30 -8.96
C GLU A 165 -20.40 -2.47 -8.18
N GLU A 166 -20.83 -3.73 -7.96
CA GLU A 166 -22.02 -4.05 -7.17
C GLU A 166 -21.88 -3.72 -5.68
N ALA A 167 -20.67 -3.62 -5.16
CA ALA A 167 -20.43 -3.20 -3.78
C ALA A 167 -20.77 -1.70 -3.55
N LYS A 168 -20.87 -0.89 -4.63
CA LYS A 168 -21.27 0.52 -4.59
C LYS A 168 -20.51 1.33 -3.54
N VAL A 169 -19.21 1.16 -3.50
CA VAL A 169 -18.34 1.91 -2.61
C VAL A 169 -18.25 3.39 -3.01
N ALA A 170 -17.85 4.24 -2.07
CA ALA A 170 -17.65 5.66 -2.35
C ALA A 170 -16.61 5.88 -3.46
N ASP A 171 -16.81 6.90 -4.28
CA ASP A 171 -15.78 7.33 -5.22
C ASP A 171 -14.57 7.88 -4.48
N PHE A 172 -13.38 7.37 -4.82
CA PHE A 172 -12.13 7.71 -4.14
C PHE A 172 -11.76 9.17 -4.31
N ASP A 173 -11.78 9.67 -5.55
CA ASP A 173 -11.33 11.04 -5.85
C ASP A 173 -12.26 12.07 -5.21
N LYS A 174 -13.57 11.78 -5.22
CA LYS A 174 -14.56 12.60 -4.52
C LYS A 174 -14.33 12.60 -3.01
N PHE A 175 -14.12 11.42 -2.41
CA PHE A 175 -13.82 11.31 -0.98
C PHE A 175 -12.58 12.12 -0.59
N ILE A 176 -11.48 11.96 -1.33
CA ILE A 176 -10.22 12.68 -1.08
C ILE A 176 -10.44 14.20 -1.17
N LYS A 177 -11.09 14.67 -2.23
CA LYS A 177 -11.33 16.08 -2.46
C LYS A 177 -12.20 16.71 -1.37
N GLU A 178 -13.26 16.01 -0.94
CA GLU A 178 -14.23 16.54 0.01
C GLU A 178 -13.77 16.43 1.48
N ASN A 179 -13.00 15.40 1.83
CA ASN A 179 -12.72 15.10 3.24
C ASN A 179 -11.23 15.20 3.61
N VAL A 180 -10.30 15.12 2.65
CA VAL A 180 -8.88 14.97 2.96
C VAL A 180 -8.03 16.15 2.49
N ASP A 181 -8.18 16.59 1.24
CA ASP A 181 -7.26 17.55 0.62
C ASP A 181 -7.18 18.90 1.33
N SER A 182 -8.27 19.38 1.91
CA SER A 182 -8.28 20.64 2.68
C SER A 182 -7.54 20.53 4.02
N VAL A 183 -7.43 19.32 4.56
CA VAL A 183 -6.81 19.03 5.85
C VAL A 183 -5.38 18.56 5.66
N PHE A 184 -5.18 17.59 4.79
CA PHE A 184 -3.91 16.92 4.53
C PHE A 184 -3.57 16.95 3.03
N PRO A 185 -3.17 18.10 2.46
CA PRO A 185 -2.78 18.15 1.04
C PRO A 185 -1.54 17.29 0.78
N VAL A 186 -1.49 16.68 -0.42
CA VAL A 186 -0.32 15.91 -0.86
C VAL A 186 0.92 16.79 -0.82
N GLY A 187 2.02 16.25 -0.30
CA GLY A 187 3.28 16.96 -0.14
C GLY A 187 3.39 17.81 1.14
N MET A 188 2.38 17.80 2.03
CA MET A 188 2.52 18.37 3.38
C MET A 188 3.71 17.73 4.09
N LYS A 189 4.52 18.52 4.80
CA LYS A 189 5.68 18.01 5.52
C LYS A 189 5.28 17.13 6.70
N TYR A 190 6.09 16.12 6.99
CA TYR A 190 5.81 15.14 8.05
C TYR A 190 5.50 15.77 9.41
N GLU A 191 6.30 16.70 9.86
CA GLU A 191 6.12 17.33 11.18
C GLU A 191 4.81 18.12 11.27
N GLU A 192 4.44 18.84 10.20
CA GLU A 192 3.18 19.58 10.13
C GLU A 192 1.99 18.63 10.11
N TRP A 193 2.07 17.60 9.27
CA TRP A 193 1.03 16.58 9.17
C TRP A 193 0.83 15.87 10.53
N LYS A 194 1.91 15.47 11.20
CA LYS A 194 1.87 14.76 12.47
C LYS A 194 1.18 15.55 13.57
N VAL A 195 1.51 16.83 13.70
CA VAL A 195 0.86 17.72 14.67
C VAL A 195 -0.65 17.77 14.42
N LYS A 196 -1.04 18.01 13.15
CA LYS A 196 -2.44 18.10 12.76
C LYS A 196 -3.21 16.79 12.92
N ALA A 197 -2.59 15.67 12.57
CA ALA A 197 -3.11 14.34 12.76
C ALA A 197 -3.36 14.00 14.25
N MET A 198 -2.41 14.38 15.11
CA MET A 198 -2.56 14.23 16.56
C MET A 198 -3.69 15.10 17.13
N GLU A 199 -3.95 16.27 16.56
CA GLU A 199 -5.07 17.13 16.98
C GLU A 199 -6.43 16.53 16.62
N ILE A 200 -6.53 15.93 15.44
CA ILE A 200 -7.78 15.30 14.98
C ILE A 200 -8.11 14.05 15.79
N ASP A 201 -7.10 13.30 16.20
CA ASP A 201 -7.27 12.00 16.86
C ASP A 201 -7.22 12.07 18.40
N LYS A 202 -7.29 13.27 18.96
CA LYS A 202 -7.50 13.46 20.40
C LYS A 202 -8.87 12.93 20.81
#